data_a280168016d2054d3ad855c46217daf5
#
_entry.id   a280168016d2054d3ad855c46217daf5
#
_cell.length_a   1.000
_cell.length_b   1.000
_cell.length_c   1.000
_cell.angle_alpha   90.00
_cell.angle_beta   90.00
_cell.angle_gamma   90.00
#
_symmetry.space_group_name_H-M   'P 1'
#
loop_
_entity.id
_entity.type
_entity.pdbx_description
1 polymer ?
#
loop_
_entity_poly.entity_id
_entity_poly.type
_entity_poly.pdbx_seq_one_letter_code
_entity_poly.pdbx_strand_id
1 'polypeptide(L)'
;MENMSQKRTTPEFITELQPGEIFVFGSNLQGMHAGGAARIAYNNFGAIWGQGVGLQGQSYGIPTMQGGVETVRPYVNDFIQFAKDHPELTFLVTRIGCGIAGFTDAEMAPLFEKAHNMENVILPEGW
;
A
#
# COMPACT_ATOMS: atom_id res chain seq x y z
N MET A 1 -24.92 -15.06 8.30
CA MET A 1 -24.42 -14.96 7.85
C MET A 1 -23.74 -14.28 7.52
N GLU A 2 -23.24 -14.10 7.83
CA GLU A 2 -22.51 -13.43 7.50
C GLU A 2 -22.19 -13.08 6.43
N ASN A 3 -22.10 -12.81 6.46
CA ASN A 3 -21.90 -11.97 5.39
C ASN A 3 -20.57 -12.19 4.71
N MET A 4 -20.49 -13.33 4.12
CA MET A 4 -19.25 -13.83 3.58
C MET A 4 -18.79 -13.07 2.34
N SER A 5 -19.71 -12.35 1.70
CA SER A 5 -19.36 -11.65 0.48
C SER A 5 -18.72 -10.29 0.73
N GLN A 6 -18.78 -9.81 1.98
CA GLN A 6 -18.24 -8.48 2.27
C GLN A 6 -16.78 -8.60 2.69
N LYS A 7 -15.95 -8.06 1.86
CA LYS A 7 -14.54 -7.99 2.15
C LYS A 7 -14.22 -6.67 2.85
N ARG A 8 -13.32 -6.73 3.81
CA ARG A 8 -12.82 -5.55 4.49
C ARG A 8 -12.17 -4.60 3.49
N THR A 9 -12.35 -3.29 3.67
CA THR A 9 -11.67 -2.29 2.84
C THR A 9 -10.80 -1.41 3.72
N THR A 10 -9.76 -0.83 3.12
CA THR A 10 -8.87 0.05 3.83
C THR A 10 -9.61 1.32 4.22
N PRO A 11 -9.59 1.71 5.51
CA PRO A 11 -10.19 2.98 5.92
C PRO A 11 -9.51 4.15 5.22
N GLU A 12 -10.27 5.20 4.97
CA GLU A 12 -9.73 6.38 4.30
C GLU A 12 -8.66 7.07 5.13
N PHE A 13 -8.84 7.09 6.46
CA PHE A 13 -7.87 7.69 7.37
C PHE A 13 -7.46 6.66 8.40
N ILE A 14 -6.17 6.34 8.43
CA ILE A 14 -5.62 5.38 9.38
C ILE A 14 -4.79 6.15 10.38
N THR A 15 -5.20 6.13 11.64
CA THR A 15 -4.50 6.84 12.70
C THR A 15 -3.69 5.91 13.60
N GLU A 16 -4.01 4.61 13.58
CA GLU A 16 -3.26 3.63 14.38
C GLU A 16 -3.38 2.26 13.71
N LEU A 17 -2.45 1.37 14.05
CA LEU A 17 -2.42 0.03 13.51
C LEU A 17 -2.36 -0.97 14.66
N GLN A 18 -2.98 -2.13 14.45
CA GLN A 18 -2.85 -3.25 15.37
C GLN A 18 -1.53 -3.96 15.11
N PRO A 19 -1.04 -4.76 16.08
CA PRO A 19 0.15 -5.57 15.83
C PRO A 19 -0.06 -6.44 14.58
N GLY A 20 0.95 -6.49 13.73
CA GLY A 20 0.88 -7.28 12.50
C GLY A 20 0.21 -6.57 11.33
N GLU A 21 -0.36 -5.40 11.54
CA GLU A 21 -0.90 -4.61 10.44
C GLU A 21 0.17 -3.71 9.84
N ILE A 22 0.20 -3.64 8.51
CA ILE A 22 1.21 -2.89 7.77
C ILE A 22 0.52 -1.83 6.91
N PHE A 23 0.98 -0.60 7.02
CA PHE A 23 0.46 0.55 6.26
C PHE A 23 1.19 0.61 4.92
N VAL A 24 0.50 0.33 3.82
CA VAL A 24 1.11 0.32 2.48
C VAL A 24 0.86 1.68 1.83
N PHE A 25 1.95 2.33 1.45
CA PHE A 25 1.87 3.72 0.99
C PHE A 25 2.65 3.94 -0.30
N GLY A 26 2.24 4.96 -1.06
CA GLY A 26 2.96 5.39 -2.24
C GLY A 26 4.20 6.20 -1.84
N SER A 27 5.34 5.84 -2.40
CA SER A 27 6.61 6.46 -2.06
C SER A 27 7.34 6.92 -3.32
N ASN A 28 8.61 7.28 -3.16
CA ASN A 28 9.52 7.54 -4.27
C ASN A 28 10.81 6.76 -4.00
N LEU A 29 11.60 6.53 -5.05
CA LEU A 29 12.80 5.72 -4.92
C LEU A 29 13.83 6.33 -3.97
N GLN A 30 13.83 7.65 -3.84
CA GLN A 30 14.76 8.33 -2.94
C GLN A 30 14.35 8.17 -1.47
N GLY A 31 13.13 7.72 -1.21
CA GLY A 31 12.66 7.55 0.15
C GLY A 31 12.40 8.86 0.88
N MET A 32 12.08 9.91 0.14
CA MET A 32 11.77 11.21 0.73
C MET A 32 10.29 11.23 1.10
N HIS A 33 10.01 10.96 2.37
CA HIS A 33 8.64 10.81 2.86
C HIS A 33 8.10 12.17 3.32
N ALA A 34 8.04 13.12 2.39
CA ALA A 34 7.80 14.52 2.74
C ALA A 34 6.33 14.93 2.73
N GLY A 35 5.43 14.14 2.14
CA GLY A 35 4.03 14.53 2.07
C GLY A 35 3.10 13.36 1.89
N GLY A 36 1.78 13.60 2.07
CA GLY A 36 0.75 12.60 1.87
C GLY A 36 0.88 11.41 2.79
N ALA A 37 0.51 10.23 2.27
CA ALA A 37 0.57 8.99 3.06
C ALA A 37 2.01 8.65 3.48
N ALA A 38 2.99 9.01 2.66
CA ALA A 38 4.40 8.76 3.01
C ALA A 38 4.78 9.50 4.29
N ARG A 39 4.31 10.74 4.45
CA ARG A 39 4.59 11.50 5.66
C ARG A 39 3.93 10.88 6.88
N ILE A 40 2.71 10.39 6.71
CA ILE A 40 1.99 9.70 7.79
C ILE A 40 2.76 8.45 8.19
N ALA A 41 3.23 7.67 7.20
CA ALA A 41 4.01 6.48 7.46
C ALA A 41 5.30 6.82 8.22
N TYR A 42 5.96 7.88 7.81
CA TYR A 42 7.20 8.31 8.46
C TYR A 42 6.97 8.77 9.90
N ASN A 43 5.92 9.57 10.11
CA ASN A 43 5.65 10.12 11.44
C ASN A 43 5.10 9.10 12.41
N ASN A 44 4.31 8.13 11.92
CA ASN A 44 3.50 7.30 12.82
C ASN A 44 3.77 5.81 12.72
N PHE A 45 4.28 5.32 11.60
CA PHE A 45 4.31 3.87 11.34
C PHE A 45 5.68 3.35 10.96
N GLY A 46 6.72 4.07 11.31
CA GLY A 46 8.09 3.55 11.22
C GLY A 46 8.73 3.56 9.85
N ALA A 47 8.16 4.29 8.89
CA ALA A 47 8.81 4.42 7.60
C ALA A 47 10.15 5.13 7.78
N ILE A 48 11.12 4.71 6.99
CA ILE A 48 12.51 5.15 7.14
C ILE A 48 12.84 6.16 6.05
N TRP A 49 13.31 7.33 6.46
CA TRP A 49 13.75 8.33 5.49
C TRP A 49 14.93 7.77 4.72
N GLY A 50 14.83 7.83 3.40
CA GLY A 50 15.86 7.28 2.52
C GLY A 50 15.52 5.90 1.97
N GLN A 51 14.48 5.24 2.51
CA GLN A 51 14.06 3.93 2.00
C GLN A 51 12.73 4.09 1.26
N GLY A 52 12.75 3.91 -0.06
CA GLY A 52 11.55 4.07 -0.88
C GLY A 52 10.80 2.79 -1.13
N VAL A 53 11.41 1.63 -0.95
CA VAL A 53 10.82 0.35 -1.34
C VAL A 53 10.81 -0.60 -0.17
N GLY A 54 9.68 -1.29 0.00
CA GLY A 54 9.62 -2.46 0.86
C GLY A 54 9.25 -2.18 2.29
N LEU A 55 9.37 -3.23 3.11
CA LEU A 55 8.96 -3.19 4.50
C LEU A 55 9.90 -2.32 5.32
N GLN A 56 9.30 -1.44 6.12
CA GLN A 56 10.03 -0.51 6.99
C GLN A 56 9.12 -0.17 8.16
N GLY A 57 9.46 -0.70 9.34
CA GLY A 57 8.60 -0.59 10.52
C GLY A 57 7.27 -1.27 10.27
N GLN A 58 6.17 -0.59 10.57
CA GLN A 58 4.83 -1.07 10.24
C GLN A 58 4.33 -0.48 8.92
N SER A 59 5.24 -0.23 7.98
CA SER A 59 4.91 0.36 6.68
C SER A 59 5.54 -0.43 5.56
N TYR A 60 4.99 -0.28 4.36
CA TYR A 60 5.57 -0.86 3.15
C TYR A 60 5.47 0.16 2.03
N GLY A 61 6.60 0.54 1.45
CA GLY A 61 6.66 1.56 0.42
C GLY A 61 6.60 0.99 -0.98
N ILE A 62 5.75 1.58 -1.83
CA ILE A 62 5.64 1.25 -3.24
C ILE A 62 5.90 2.53 -4.03
N PRO A 63 7.04 2.63 -4.76
CA PRO A 63 7.36 3.86 -5.49
C PRO A 63 6.34 4.14 -6.58
N THR A 64 5.86 5.39 -6.65
CA THR A 64 4.84 5.79 -7.62
C THR A 64 5.24 7.04 -8.41
N MET A 65 6.46 7.54 -8.21
CA MET A 65 6.86 8.84 -8.77
C MET A 65 7.85 8.74 -9.92
N GLN A 66 8.11 7.55 -10.43
CA GLN A 66 9.20 7.33 -11.39
C GLN A 66 8.75 7.27 -12.85
N GLY A 67 7.48 7.56 -13.13
CA GLY A 67 6.97 7.55 -14.51
C GLY A 67 5.53 7.11 -14.53
N GLY A 68 5.10 6.46 -15.61
CA GLY A 68 3.72 6.02 -15.77
C GLY A 68 3.39 4.78 -14.97
N VAL A 69 2.16 4.30 -15.15
CA VAL A 69 1.65 3.12 -14.44
C VAL A 69 2.58 1.92 -14.58
N GLU A 70 3.20 1.77 -15.75
CA GLU A 70 4.04 0.60 -15.99
C GLU A 70 5.33 0.62 -15.18
N THR A 71 5.75 1.78 -14.66
CA THR A 71 6.90 1.83 -13.77
C THR A 71 6.52 1.40 -12.36
N VAL A 72 5.23 1.47 -12.01
CA VAL A 72 4.73 1.06 -10.70
C VAL A 72 4.48 -0.45 -10.64
N ARG A 73 4.08 -1.03 -11.77
CA ARG A 73 3.65 -2.43 -11.83
C ARG A 73 4.64 -3.42 -11.21
N PRO A 74 5.95 -3.36 -11.52
CA PRO A 74 6.88 -4.33 -10.92
C PRO A 74 6.92 -4.24 -9.40
N TYR A 75 6.81 -3.02 -8.86
CA TYR A 75 6.84 -2.84 -7.41
C TYR A 75 5.58 -3.36 -6.75
N VAL A 76 4.42 -3.24 -7.43
CA VAL A 76 3.19 -3.83 -6.92
C VAL A 76 3.27 -5.34 -6.95
N ASN A 77 3.83 -5.90 -8.03
CA ASN A 77 3.99 -7.35 -8.13
C ASN A 77 4.90 -7.88 -7.03
N ASP A 78 5.98 -7.16 -6.73
CA ASP A 78 6.88 -7.52 -5.63
C ASP A 78 6.15 -7.46 -4.29
N PHE A 79 5.31 -6.44 -4.11
CA PHE A 79 4.51 -6.32 -2.90
C PHE A 79 3.56 -7.52 -2.74
N ILE A 80 2.88 -7.89 -3.83
CA ILE A 80 1.94 -9.02 -3.78
C ILE A 80 2.66 -10.31 -3.42
N GLN A 81 3.86 -10.51 -3.98
CA GLN A 81 4.65 -11.69 -3.63
C GLN A 81 5.08 -11.64 -2.17
N PHE A 82 5.51 -10.47 -1.70
CA PHE A 82 5.88 -10.30 -0.31
C PHE A 82 4.72 -10.66 0.62
N ALA A 83 3.51 -10.20 0.27
CA ALA A 83 2.34 -10.48 1.08
C ALA A 83 2.00 -11.97 1.10
N LYS A 84 2.19 -12.66 -0.03
CA LYS A 84 1.98 -14.11 -0.08
C LYS A 84 2.95 -14.83 0.85
N ASP A 85 4.17 -14.34 0.93
CA ASP A 85 5.21 -14.96 1.75
C ASP A 85 5.05 -14.64 3.23
N HIS A 86 4.16 -13.70 3.57
CA HIS A 86 3.97 -13.25 4.96
C HIS A 86 2.49 -13.29 5.36
N PRO A 87 1.89 -14.50 5.41
CA PRO A 87 0.47 -14.60 5.77
C PRO A 87 0.18 -14.17 7.20
N GLU A 88 1.21 -14.07 8.04
CA GLU A 88 1.05 -13.61 9.41
C GLU A 88 0.81 -12.10 9.50
N LEU A 89 1.08 -11.34 8.41
CA LEU A 89 0.89 -9.90 8.38
C LEU A 89 -0.36 -9.55 7.59
N THR A 90 -0.99 -8.43 7.96
CA THR A 90 -2.14 -7.88 7.25
C THR A 90 -1.74 -6.54 6.66
N PHE A 91 -1.93 -6.38 5.36
CA PHE A 91 -1.48 -5.20 4.64
C PHE A 91 -2.68 -4.31 4.30
N LEU A 92 -2.67 -3.09 4.83
CA LEU A 92 -3.72 -2.10 4.57
C LEU A 92 -3.22 -1.19 3.46
N VAL A 93 -3.68 -1.44 2.25
CA VAL A 93 -3.23 -0.70 1.07
C VAL A 93 -4.03 0.59 0.95
N THR A 94 -3.33 1.73 1.00
CA THR A 94 -3.95 3.03 0.77
C THR A 94 -4.13 3.25 -0.73
N ARG A 95 -4.79 4.37 -1.12
CA ARG A 95 -4.95 4.69 -2.55
C ARG A 95 -3.63 5.22 -3.10
N ILE A 96 -2.66 4.32 -3.17
CA ILE A 96 -1.31 4.70 -3.60
C ILE A 96 -1.36 5.27 -5.01
N GLY A 97 -0.51 6.27 -5.25
CA GLY A 97 -0.40 6.88 -6.56
C GLY A 97 -1.52 7.85 -6.90
N CYS A 98 -2.59 7.93 -6.10
CA CYS A 98 -3.74 8.77 -6.43
C CYS A 98 -3.66 10.16 -5.82
N GLY A 99 -2.61 10.45 -5.07
CA GLY A 99 -2.37 11.78 -4.52
C GLY A 99 -1.38 12.55 -5.37
N ILE A 100 -0.19 12.78 -4.79
CA ILE A 100 0.86 13.59 -5.42
C ILE A 100 1.26 13.04 -6.78
N ALA A 101 1.32 11.72 -6.95
CA ALA A 101 1.71 11.11 -8.22
C ALA A 101 0.69 11.33 -9.34
N GLY A 102 -0.57 11.59 -8.99
CA GLY A 102 -1.56 12.00 -9.97
C GLY A 102 -2.26 10.89 -10.74
N PHE A 103 -2.08 9.63 -10.36
CA PHE A 103 -2.80 8.54 -11.00
C PHE A 103 -4.25 8.49 -10.54
N THR A 104 -5.08 7.81 -11.31
CA THR A 104 -6.50 7.61 -10.96
C THR A 104 -6.70 6.22 -10.39
N ASP A 105 -7.86 6.02 -9.72
CA ASP A 105 -8.24 4.68 -9.27
C ASP A 105 -8.29 3.71 -10.44
N ALA A 106 -8.81 4.16 -11.59
CA ALA A 106 -8.93 3.30 -12.76
C ALA A 106 -7.56 2.84 -13.26
N GLU A 107 -6.51 3.64 -13.03
CA GLU A 107 -5.16 3.28 -13.44
C GLU A 107 -4.48 2.36 -12.43
N MET A 108 -4.74 2.58 -11.14
CA MET A 108 -4.02 1.86 -10.09
C MET A 108 -4.69 0.56 -9.67
N ALA A 109 -6.03 0.54 -9.63
CA ALA A 109 -6.74 -0.64 -9.16
C ALA A 109 -6.37 -1.93 -9.92
N PRO A 110 -6.26 -1.91 -11.26
CA PRO A 110 -5.94 -3.15 -11.98
C PRO A 110 -4.59 -3.75 -11.60
N LEU A 111 -3.66 -2.94 -11.11
CA LEU A 111 -2.36 -3.46 -10.68
C LEU A 111 -2.49 -4.42 -9.51
N PHE A 112 -3.57 -4.30 -8.74
CA PHE A 112 -3.80 -5.12 -7.55
C PHE A 112 -4.79 -6.25 -7.77
N GLU A 113 -5.12 -6.56 -9.02
CA GLU A 113 -6.11 -7.59 -9.32
C GLU A 113 -5.77 -8.93 -8.67
N LYS A 114 -4.49 -9.30 -8.70
CA LYS A 114 -4.06 -10.59 -8.13
C LYS A 114 -4.21 -10.63 -6.61
N ALA A 115 -4.38 -9.49 -5.97
CA ALA A 115 -4.54 -9.43 -4.53
C ALA A 115 -6.00 -9.58 -4.08
N HIS A 116 -6.96 -9.59 -5.02
CA HIS A 116 -8.38 -9.65 -4.67
C HIS A 116 -8.74 -10.86 -3.84
N ASN A 117 -8.07 -11.98 -4.06
CA ASN A 117 -8.37 -13.22 -3.35
C ASN A 117 -7.46 -13.46 -2.14
N MET A 118 -6.62 -12.49 -1.80
CA MET A 118 -5.70 -12.63 -0.67
C MET A 118 -6.35 -12.06 0.58
N GLU A 119 -6.50 -12.92 1.60
CA GLU A 119 -7.17 -12.50 2.83
C GLU A 119 -6.36 -11.47 3.61
N ASN A 120 -5.04 -11.47 3.45
CA ASN A 120 -4.17 -10.58 4.21
C ASN A 120 -3.83 -9.28 3.49
N VAL A 121 -4.46 -9.02 2.33
CA VAL A 121 -4.31 -7.75 1.63
C VAL A 121 -5.66 -7.04 1.60
N ILE A 122 -5.73 -5.90 2.28
CA ILE A 122 -6.92 -5.09 2.37
C ILE A 122 -6.77 -3.94 1.39
N LEU A 123 -7.71 -3.78 0.48
CA LEU A 123 -7.62 -2.80 -0.58
C LEU A 123 -8.59 -1.64 -0.33
N PRO A 124 -8.33 -0.47 -0.93
CA PRO A 124 -9.31 0.63 -0.87
C PRO A 124 -10.63 0.22 -1.50
N GLU A 125 -11.68 0.88 -1.06
CA GLU A 125 -13.01 0.63 -1.63
C GLU A 125 -12.97 0.85 -3.15
N GLY A 126 -13.53 -0.10 -3.89
CA GLY A 126 -13.57 0.00 -5.34
C GLY A 126 -12.35 -0.57 -6.05
N TRP A 127 -11.32 -0.92 -5.32
CA TRP A 127 -10.14 -1.56 -5.91
C TRP A 127 -10.28 -3.08 -5.81
#